data_b77cdfd45acf99bf70af88d310f4b2b2
#
_entry.id   b77cdfd45acf99bf70af88d310f4b2b2
#
_cell.length_a   1.000
_cell.length_b   1.000
_cell.length_c   1.000
_cell.angle_alpha   90.00
_cell.angle_beta   90.00
_cell.angle_gamma   90.00
#
_symmetry.space_group_name_H-M   'P 1'
#
loop_
_entity.id
_entity.type
_entity.pdbx_description
1 polymer ?
#
loop_
_entity_poly.entity_id
_entity_poly.type
_entity_poly.pdbx_seq_one_letter_code
_entity_poly.pdbx_strand_id
1 'polypeptide(L)'
;MKSIFLSYSKRDHFFADLADIKLAAAGFEIWRDQGQLRPGSDWRQGIERGISDSLAVLVALSESSAQSPYVTFEWAYALGKGRAVIPLKLNDCEIHPKLETIQYLDFTIPAAPPWESLFERIREIETDVEQTTAMANAAINVSSLPQQDDTYARAILSYLNQRGYQMASFDRLRKRIDANLTDERLNEIIIRNPGVFRHARLAEGKPGIAKEIP
;
A
#
# COMPACT_ATOMS: atom_id res chain seq x y z
N MET A 1 7.16 14.79 -4.03
CA MET A 1 5.88 15.00 -4.72
C MET A 1 5.21 13.66 -4.84
N LYS A 2 3.91 13.57 -4.56
CA LYS A 2 3.18 12.30 -4.69
C LYS A 2 2.77 12.15 -6.15
N SER A 3 3.04 11.00 -6.75
CA SER A 3 2.73 10.74 -8.16
C SER A 3 1.28 10.27 -8.33
N ILE A 4 0.71 10.56 -9.48
CA ILE A 4 -0.61 10.10 -9.94
C ILE A 4 -0.38 9.12 -11.07
N PHE A 5 -0.94 7.92 -10.98
CA PHE A 5 -0.86 6.95 -12.07
C PHE A 5 -1.97 7.22 -13.09
N LEU A 6 -1.62 7.33 -14.38
CA LEU A 6 -2.59 7.48 -15.46
C LEU A 6 -2.67 6.19 -16.28
N SER A 7 -3.79 5.49 -16.15
CA SER A 7 -4.16 4.32 -16.93
C SER A 7 -4.95 4.75 -18.17
N TYR A 8 -4.47 4.45 -19.36
CA TYR A 8 -5.10 4.87 -20.61
C TYR A 8 -4.77 3.93 -21.79
N SER A 9 -5.61 3.90 -22.79
CA SER A 9 -5.28 3.25 -24.07
C SER A 9 -4.31 4.11 -24.87
N LYS A 10 -3.33 3.51 -25.54
CA LYS A 10 -2.39 4.21 -26.44
C LYS A 10 -3.11 5.06 -27.50
N ARG A 11 -4.36 4.74 -27.83
CA ARG A 11 -5.17 5.55 -28.75
C ARG A 11 -5.61 6.88 -28.14
N ASP A 12 -5.62 6.99 -26.82
CA ASP A 12 -6.03 8.18 -26.06
C ASP A 12 -4.82 9.06 -25.68
N HIS A 13 -3.68 8.91 -26.35
CA HIS A 13 -2.43 9.60 -26.04
C HIS A 13 -2.57 11.13 -25.99
N PHE A 14 -3.41 11.74 -26.86
CA PHE A 14 -3.66 13.18 -26.81
C PHE A 14 -4.27 13.63 -25.49
N PHE A 15 -5.22 12.85 -24.94
CA PHE A 15 -5.76 13.14 -23.63
C PHE A 15 -4.69 12.95 -22.54
N ALA A 16 -3.89 11.90 -22.64
CA ALA A 16 -2.81 11.64 -21.69
C ALA A 16 -1.78 12.77 -21.65
N ASP A 17 -1.42 13.32 -22.81
CA ASP A 17 -0.50 14.47 -22.91
C ASP A 17 -1.13 15.75 -22.33
N LEU A 18 -2.41 15.99 -22.60
CA LEU A 18 -3.13 17.11 -22.02
C LEU A 18 -3.24 16.98 -20.49
N ALA A 19 -3.56 15.77 -19.99
CA ALA A 19 -3.64 15.49 -18.56
C ALA A 19 -2.29 15.73 -17.87
N ASP A 20 -1.19 15.34 -18.48
CA ASP A 20 0.16 15.59 -17.96
C ASP A 20 0.43 17.09 -17.78
N ILE A 21 0.16 17.89 -18.81
CA ILE A 21 0.32 19.35 -18.75
C ILE A 21 -0.56 19.96 -17.65
N LYS A 22 -1.83 19.56 -17.58
CA LYS A 22 -2.79 20.11 -16.62
C LYS A 22 -2.46 19.74 -15.17
N LEU A 23 -2.11 18.48 -14.93
CA LEU A 23 -1.76 18.00 -13.60
C LEU A 23 -0.40 18.55 -13.14
N ALA A 24 0.58 18.63 -14.03
CA ALA A 24 1.86 19.28 -13.73
C ALA A 24 1.68 20.77 -13.36
N ALA A 25 0.83 21.51 -14.06
CA ALA A 25 0.48 22.88 -13.73
C ALA A 25 -0.24 23.02 -12.37
N ALA A 26 -0.99 21.98 -11.95
CA ALA A 26 -1.63 21.91 -10.64
C ALA A 26 -0.72 21.39 -9.52
N GLY A 27 0.54 21.03 -9.82
CA GLY A 27 1.57 20.62 -8.86
C GLY A 27 1.63 19.09 -8.61
N PHE A 28 1.00 18.29 -9.48
CA PHE A 28 1.05 16.83 -9.41
C PHE A 28 2.04 16.26 -10.43
N GLU A 29 2.71 15.18 -10.07
CA GLU A 29 3.56 14.41 -10.98
C GLU A 29 2.77 13.22 -11.54
N ILE A 30 2.81 13.02 -12.86
CA ILE A 30 2.15 11.88 -13.49
C ILE A 30 3.16 10.76 -13.73
N TRP A 31 2.79 9.56 -13.30
CA TRP A 31 3.40 8.33 -13.75
C TRP A 31 2.56 7.74 -14.90
N ARG A 32 3.20 7.57 -16.06
CA ARG A 32 2.62 6.91 -17.23
C ARG A 32 3.50 5.74 -17.66
N ASP A 33 2.91 4.63 -18.07
CA ASP A 33 3.67 3.60 -18.77
C ASP A 33 4.07 4.12 -20.16
N GLN A 34 5.26 4.69 -20.27
CA GLN A 34 5.80 5.21 -21.54
C GLN A 34 6.44 4.13 -22.41
N GLY A 35 6.19 2.85 -22.14
CA GLY A 35 6.77 1.76 -22.94
C GLY A 35 8.30 1.66 -22.82
N GLN A 36 8.92 2.28 -21.83
CA GLN A 36 10.37 2.20 -21.55
C GLN A 36 10.77 0.87 -20.86
N LEU A 37 9.92 -0.11 -20.93
CA LEU A 37 10.22 -1.43 -20.40
C LEU A 37 11.26 -2.09 -21.31
N ARG A 38 12.44 -2.33 -20.73
CA ARG A 38 13.52 -3.02 -21.44
C ARG A 38 13.00 -4.38 -21.90
N PRO A 39 13.27 -4.79 -23.17
CA PRO A 39 12.94 -6.14 -23.62
C PRO A 39 13.48 -7.17 -22.62
N GLY A 40 12.61 -8.11 -22.17
CA GLY A 40 12.98 -9.13 -21.20
C GLY A 40 12.81 -8.75 -19.73
N SER A 41 12.44 -7.49 -19.39
CA SER A 41 12.05 -7.15 -18.03
C SER A 41 10.57 -7.50 -17.79
N ASP A 42 10.24 -7.87 -16.54
CA ASP A 42 8.86 -8.10 -16.15
C ASP A 42 8.13 -6.75 -16.08
N TRP A 43 7.45 -6.38 -17.16
CA TRP A 43 6.69 -5.14 -17.30
C TRP A 43 5.62 -4.98 -16.21
N ARG A 44 5.09 -6.09 -15.70
CA ARG A 44 4.09 -6.08 -14.63
C ARG A 44 4.63 -5.47 -13.35
N GLN A 45 5.85 -5.81 -12.96
CA GLN A 45 6.46 -5.25 -11.74
C GLN A 45 6.61 -3.74 -11.80
N GLY A 46 6.92 -3.18 -12.98
CA GLY A 46 6.99 -1.73 -13.17
C GLY A 46 5.64 -1.05 -12.97
N ILE A 47 4.59 -1.60 -13.59
CA ILE A 47 3.21 -1.11 -13.44
C ILE A 47 2.73 -1.27 -11.99
N GLU A 48 2.94 -2.43 -11.38
CA GLU A 48 2.54 -2.71 -10.00
C GLU A 48 3.19 -1.74 -9.00
N ARG A 49 4.47 -1.41 -9.19
CA ARG A 49 5.16 -0.37 -8.40
C ARG A 49 4.57 1.01 -8.66
N GLY A 50 4.43 1.41 -9.93
CA GLY A 50 3.85 2.70 -10.30
C GLY A 50 2.48 2.92 -9.65
N ILE A 51 1.61 1.91 -9.69
CA ILE A 51 0.30 1.96 -9.03
C ILE A 51 0.45 2.00 -7.50
N SER A 52 1.31 1.14 -6.94
CA SER A 52 1.49 1.05 -5.48
C SER A 52 2.09 2.31 -4.87
N ASP A 53 2.95 3.01 -5.60
CA ASP A 53 3.64 4.22 -5.15
C ASP A 53 2.80 5.49 -5.43
N SER A 54 1.76 5.39 -6.25
CA SER A 54 0.89 6.51 -6.60
C SER A 54 -0.14 6.81 -5.52
N LEU A 55 -0.50 8.08 -5.40
CA LEU A 55 -1.56 8.58 -4.52
C LEU A 55 -2.94 8.08 -5.00
N ALA A 56 -3.18 8.18 -6.29
CA ALA A 56 -4.42 7.77 -6.94
C ALA A 56 -4.13 7.25 -8.36
N VAL A 57 -5.09 6.50 -8.91
CA VAL A 57 -5.07 6.01 -10.28
C VAL A 57 -6.21 6.68 -11.05
N LEU A 58 -5.86 7.45 -12.06
CA LEU A 58 -6.81 7.99 -13.03
C LEU A 58 -7.01 6.96 -14.14
N VAL A 59 -8.26 6.68 -14.49
CA VAL A 59 -8.59 5.72 -15.55
C VAL A 59 -9.31 6.47 -16.66
N ALA A 60 -8.63 6.68 -17.79
CA ALA A 60 -9.22 7.27 -18.98
C ALA A 60 -10.16 6.26 -19.65
N LEU A 61 -11.46 6.47 -19.52
CA LEU A 61 -12.50 5.61 -20.06
C LEU A 61 -12.88 6.05 -21.49
N SER A 62 -12.53 5.22 -22.44
CA SER A 62 -12.89 5.34 -23.85
C SER A 62 -13.30 3.99 -24.41
N GLU A 63 -13.87 3.95 -25.60
CA GLU A 63 -14.13 2.70 -26.32
C GLU A 63 -12.86 1.85 -26.44
N SER A 64 -11.71 2.49 -26.67
CA SER A 64 -10.42 1.80 -26.79
C SER A 64 -9.87 1.28 -25.45
N SER A 65 -10.06 2.03 -24.37
CA SER A 65 -9.59 1.62 -23.03
C SER A 65 -10.48 0.54 -22.45
N ALA A 66 -11.79 0.57 -22.70
CA ALA A 66 -12.75 -0.44 -22.27
C ALA A 66 -12.41 -1.85 -22.81
N GLN A 67 -11.81 -1.91 -24.00
CA GLN A 67 -11.37 -3.15 -24.64
C GLN A 67 -9.91 -3.53 -24.32
N SER A 68 -9.19 -2.73 -23.55
CA SER A 68 -7.78 -2.95 -23.26
C SER A 68 -7.55 -3.86 -22.05
N PRO A 69 -6.98 -5.06 -22.21
CA PRO A 69 -6.64 -5.91 -21.08
C PRO A 69 -5.62 -5.26 -20.10
N TYR A 70 -4.76 -4.37 -20.62
CA TYR A 70 -3.79 -3.64 -19.82
C TYR A 70 -4.47 -2.63 -18.91
N VAL A 71 -5.35 -1.78 -19.45
CA VAL A 71 -6.15 -0.84 -18.66
C VAL A 71 -7.00 -1.58 -17.63
N THR A 72 -7.60 -2.71 -18.03
CA THR A 72 -8.37 -3.57 -17.11
C THR A 72 -7.51 -4.09 -15.96
N PHE A 73 -6.30 -4.57 -16.25
CA PHE A 73 -5.35 -5.01 -15.23
C PHE A 73 -4.98 -3.87 -14.27
N GLU A 74 -4.65 -2.69 -14.79
CA GLU A 74 -4.17 -1.55 -14.01
C GLU A 74 -5.20 -1.07 -12.98
N TRP A 75 -6.43 -0.79 -13.40
CA TRP A 75 -7.46 -0.34 -12.44
C TRP A 75 -7.91 -1.46 -11.50
N ALA A 76 -7.96 -2.71 -11.96
CA ALA A 76 -8.32 -3.84 -11.10
C ALA A 76 -7.25 -4.09 -10.03
N TYR A 77 -5.97 -3.99 -10.40
CA TYR A 77 -4.86 -4.06 -9.46
C TYR A 77 -4.91 -2.91 -8.44
N ALA A 78 -5.17 -1.68 -8.90
CA ALA A 78 -5.32 -0.51 -8.04
C ALA A 78 -6.42 -0.71 -6.98
N LEU A 79 -7.60 -1.17 -7.40
CA LEU A 79 -8.71 -1.49 -6.48
C LEU A 79 -8.32 -2.60 -5.50
N GLY A 80 -7.65 -3.66 -5.97
CA GLY A 80 -7.16 -4.75 -5.13
C GLY A 80 -6.12 -4.31 -4.08
N LYS A 81 -5.40 -3.23 -4.36
CA LYS A 81 -4.44 -2.60 -3.44
C LYS A 81 -5.05 -1.51 -2.55
N GLY A 82 -6.36 -1.26 -2.65
CA GLY A 82 -7.04 -0.20 -1.91
C GLY A 82 -6.59 1.21 -2.32
N ARG A 83 -6.08 1.36 -3.57
CA ARG A 83 -5.76 2.68 -4.12
C ARG A 83 -7.03 3.37 -4.60
N ALA A 84 -7.08 4.67 -4.43
CA ALA A 84 -8.17 5.48 -4.96
C ALA A 84 -8.16 5.41 -6.49
N VAL A 85 -9.30 5.08 -7.09
CA VAL A 85 -9.49 5.04 -8.54
C VAL A 85 -10.48 6.14 -8.93
N ILE A 86 -10.09 6.99 -9.87
CA ILE A 86 -10.92 8.09 -10.39
C ILE A 86 -11.14 7.84 -11.90
N PRO A 87 -12.33 7.36 -12.30
CA PRO A 87 -12.62 7.18 -13.71
C PRO A 87 -12.88 8.54 -14.39
N LEU A 88 -12.32 8.73 -15.58
CA LEU A 88 -12.46 9.92 -16.44
C LEU A 88 -13.13 9.49 -17.74
N LYS A 89 -14.41 9.79 -17.93
CA LYS A 89 -15.17 9.39 -19.13
C LYS A 89 -14.81 10.31 -20.29
N LEU A 90 -14.09 9.82 -21.31
CA LEU A 90 -13.64 10.60 -22.46
C LEU A 90 -14.63 10.59 -23.63
N ASN A 91 -15.33 9.49 -23.80
CA ASN A 91 -16.38 9.32 -24.80
C ASN A 91 -17.41 8.29 -24.33
N ASP A 92 -18.41 8.04 -25.15
CA ASP A 92 -19.38 7.01 -24.83
C ASP A 92 -18.77 5.63 -25.02
N CYS A 93 -18.76 4.83 -23.96
CA CYS A 93 -18.17 3.50 -23.93
C CYS A 93 -18.86 2.62 -22.89
N GLU A 94 -18.75 1.33 -23.07
CA GLU A 94 -19.22 0.36 -22.06
C GLU A 94 -18.28 0.41 -20.84
N ILE A 95 -18.83 0.77 -19.68
CA ILE A 95 -18.08 0.83 -18.43
C ILE A 95 -18.19 -0.53 -17.74
N HIS A 96 -17.07 -1.06 -17.30
CA HIS A 96 -17.06 -2.33 -16.56
C HIS A 96 -17.89 -2.20 -15.26
N PRO A 97 -18.77 -3.18 -14.89
CA PRO A 97 -19.68 -3.08 -13.74
C PRO A 97 -19.02 -2.69 -12.41
N LYS A 98 -17.77 -3.08 -12.19
CA LYS A 98 -17.01 -2.66 -11.01
C LYS A 98 -16.63 -1.17 -11.00
N LEU A 99 -16.46 -0.55 -12.14
CA LEU A 99 -16.19 0.88 -12.26
C LEU A 99 -17.47 1.70 -12.28
N GLU A 100 -18.61 1.13 -12.69
CA GLU A 100 -19.92 1.79 -12.63
C GLU A 100 -20.33 2.18 -11.20
N THR A 101 -19.83 1.46 -10.18
CA THR A 101 -20.07 1.78 -8.78
C THR A 101 -19.26 2.98 -8.28
N ILE A 102 -18.29 3.45 -9.07
CA ILE A 102 -17.42 4.58 -8.76
C ILE A 102 -17.87 5.76 -9.60
N GLN A 103 -18.15 6.89 -8.95
CA GLN A 103 -18.53 8.11 -9.68
C GLN A 103 -17.36 8.55 -10.59
N TYR A 104 -17.67 8.75 -11.87
CA TYR A 104 -16.70 9.25 -12.85
C TYR A 104 -16.81 10.76 -13.04
N LEU A 105 -15.74 11.36 -13.55
CA LEU A 105 -15.74 12.72 -14.08
C LEU A 105 -15.99 12.69 -15.59
N ASP A 106 -16.92 13.51 -16.06
CA ASP A 106 -17.35 13.53 -17.47
C ASP A 106 -16.49 14.51 -18.29
N PHE A 107 -15.58 13.98 -19.08
CA PHE A 107 -14.72 14.69 -20.02
C PHE A 107 -15.26 14.64 -21.45
N THR A 108 -16.47 14.17 -21.69
CA THR A 108 -17.06 14.09 -23.03
C THR A 108 -17.39 15.47 -23.62
N ILE A 109 -17.46 16.52 -22.79
CA ILE A 109 -17.76 17.89 -23.17
C ILE A 109 -16.46 18.70 -23.30
N PRO A 110 -15.88 18.86 -24.51
CA PRO A 110 -14.58 19.52 -24.67
C PRO A 110 -14.54 21.00 -24.25
N ALA A 111 -15.69 21.68 -24.28
CA ALA A 111 -15.80 23.10 -23.92
C ALA A 111 -15.72 23.36 -22.42
N ALA A 112 -15.97 22.34 -21.58
CA ALA A 112 -16.02 22.47 -20.13
C ALA A 112 -15.51 21.19 -19.44
N PRO A 113 -14.25 20.79 -19.66
CA PRO A 113 -13.70 19.61 -18.99
C PRO A 113 -13.51 19.88 -17.50
N PRO A 114 -13.89 18.95 -16.61
CA PRO A 114 -13.95 19.16 -15.15
C PRO A 114 -12.58 19.03 -14.47
N TRP A 115 -11.57 19.80 -14.94
CA TRP A 115 -10.20 19.74 -14.38
C TRP A 115 -10.17 20.16 -12.91
N GLU A 116 -10.89 21.23 -12.54
CA GLU A 116 -10.90 21.71 -11.15
C GLU A 116 -11.47 20.65 -10.20
N SER A 117 -12.58 20.01 -10.58
CA SER A 117 -13.16 18.92 -9.79
C SER A 117 -12.21 17.72 -9.66
N LEU A 118 -11.41 17.44 -10.71
CA LEU A 118 -10.36 16.43 -10.63
C LEU A 118 -9.27 16.83 -9.64
N PHE A 119 -8.78 18.07 -9.69
CA PHE A 119 -7.74 18.54 -8.80
C PHE A 119 -8.20 18.59 -7.34
N GLU A 120 -9.43 19.04 -7.10
CA GLU A 120 -10.07 19.02 -5.77
C GLU A 120 -10.11 17.58 -5.22
N ARG A 121 -10.57 16.64 -6.04
CA ARG A 121 -10.66 15.23 -5.62
C ARG A 121 -9.30 14.62 -5.30
N ILE A 122 -8.27 14.94 -6.07
CA ILE A 122 -6.90 14.47 -5.78
C ILE A 122 -6.38 15.05 -4.45
N ARG A 123 -6.63 16.35 -4.18
CA ARG A 123 -6.23 16.99 -2.91
C ARG A 123 -6.97 16.42 -1.70
N GLU A 124 -8.25 16.08 -1.84
CA GLU A 124 -9.01 15.37 -0.80
C GLU A 124 -8.35 14.03 -0.46
N ILE A 125 -8.05 13.22 -1.48
CA ILE A 125 -7.38 11.93 -1.29
C ILE A 125 -6.00 12.11 -0.62
N GLU A 126 -5.26 13.14 -1.01
CA GLU A 126 -3.98 13.46 -0.39
C GLU A 126 -4.13 13.77 1.10
N THR A 127 -5.12 14.59 1.46
CA THR A 127 -5.43 14.95 2.83
C THR A 127 -5.84 13.73 3.66
N ASP A 128 -6.71 12.87 3.11
CA ASP A 128 -7.17 11.64 3.78
C ASP A 128 -6.01 10.68 4.07
N VAL A 129 -5.09 10.51 3.11
CA VAL A 129 -3.89 9.68 3.28
C VAL A 129 -2.95 10.26 4.33
N GLU A 130 -2.78 11.59 4.37
CA GLU A 130 -1.95 12.26 5.37
C GLU A 130 -2.55 12.15 6.77
N GLN A 131 -3.86 12.36 6.92
CA GLN A 131 -4.57 12.20 8.19
C GLN A 131 -4.50 10.76 8.70
N THR A 132 -4.72 9.78 7.82
CA THR A 132 -4.62 8.35 8.18
C THR A 132 -3.20 8.01 8.62
N THR A 133 -2.19 8.50 7.92
CA THR A 133 -0.78 8.31 8.28
C THR A 133 -0.43 9.00 9.59
N ALA A 134 -0.92 10.23 9.81
CA ALA A 134 -0.73 10.97 11.04
C ALA A 134 -1.40 10.28 12.24
N MET A 135 -2.62 9.77 12.06
CA MET A 135 -3.33 8.99 13.10
C MET A 135 -2.61 7.67 13.41
N ALA A 136 -2.13 6.96 12.39
CA ALA A 136 -1.33 5.75 12.58
C ALA A 136 -0.03 6.05 13.33
N ASN A 137 0.67 7.14 12.97
CA ASN A 137 1.88 7.59 13.66
C ASN A 137 1.58 8.09 15.09
N ALA A 138 0.46 8.76 15.32
CA ALA A 138 0.02 9.17 16.65
C ALA A 138 -0.36 7.96 17.52
N ALA A 139 -1.02 6.95 16.97
CA ALA A 139 -1.30 5.70 17.66
C ALA A 139 -0.02 4.93 18.01
N ILE A 140 1.02 5.00 17.16
CA ILE A 140 2.35 4.46 17.43
C ILE A 140 3.06 5.28 18.53
N ASN A 141 2.89 6.61 18.56
CA ASN A 141 3.49 7.48 19.58
C ASN A 141 2.82 7.42 20.95
N VAL A 142 1.57 6.96 21.06
CA VAL A 142 0.92 6.67 22.36
C VAL A 142 1.49 5.37 22.95
N SER A 143 2.12 4.52 22.13
CA SER A 143 2.93 3.38 22.58
C SER A 143 4.40 3.78 22.51
N SER A 144 4.82 4.74 23.35
CA SER A 144 6.24 5.11 23.48
C SER A 144 7.04 3.99 24.16
N LEU A 145 7.40 2.99 23.36
CA LEU A 145 8.44 2.01 23.67
C LEU A 145 9.56 2.17 22.65
N PRO A 146 10.83 2.02 23.04
CA PRO A 146 11.96 2.13 22.12
C PRO A 146 11.77 1.17 20.92
N GLN A 147 11.89 1.66 19.69
CA GLN A 147 11.64 0.91 18.44
C GLN A 147 12.38 -0.45 18.33
N GLN A 148 13.43 -0.63 19.08
CA GLN A 148 14.23 -1.85 19.07
C GLN A 148 13.56 -3.03 19.81
N ASP A 149 12.80 -2.76 20.87
CA ASP A 149 12.11 -3.78 21.66
C ASP A 149 10.90 -4.37 20.95
N ASP A 150 10.17 -3.55 20.22
CA ASP A 150 8.99 -4.00 19.46
C ASP A 150 9.38 -4.91 18.28
N THR A 151 10.56 -4.71 17.69
CA THR A 151 11.11 -5.56 16.62
C THR A 151 11.40 -6.97 17.13
N TYR A 152 12.01 -7.11 18.29
CA TYR A 152 12.27 -8.41 18.89
C TYR A 152 10.99 -9.11 19.35
N ALA A 153 10.04 -8.39 19.93
CA ALA A 153 8.74 -8.95 20.31
C ALA A 153 8.01 -9.52 19.10
N ARG A 154 7.97 -8.80 17.98
CA ARG A 154 7.39 -9.28 16.72
C ARG A 154 8.13 -10.49 16.14
N ALA A 155 9.46 -10.47 16.15
CA ALA A 155 10.27 -11.59 15.68
C ALA A 155 10.05 -12.86 16.50
N ILE A 156 9.97 -12.74 17.85
CA ILE A 156 9.68 -13.84 18.75
C ILE A 156 8.27 -14.39 18.49
N LEU A 157 7.26 -13.53 18.37
CA LEU A 157 5.88 -13.95 18.11
C LEU A 157 5.76 -14.64 16.75
N SER A 158 6.40 -14.08 15.72
CA SER A 158 6.47 -14.69 14.38
C SER A 158 7.12 -16.07 14.42
N TYR A 159 8.24 -16.22 15.12
CA TYR A 159 8.92 -17.49 15.27
C TYR A 159 8.05 -18.55 15.97
N LEU A 160 7.36 -18.18 17.06
CA LEU A 160 6.44 -19.08 17.76
C LEU A 160 5.26 -19.48 16.86
N ASN A 161 4.71 -18.53 16.08
CA ASN A 161 3.58 -18.79 15.18
C ASN A 161 3.96 -19.70 13.99
N GLN A 162 5.12 -19.47 13.35
CA GLN A 162 5.56 -20.25 12.18
C GLN A 162 5.72 -21.74 12.46
N ARG A 163 6.08 -22.09 13.68
CA ARG A 163 6.35 -23.47 14.08
C ARG A 163 5.25 -24.10 14.93
N GLY A 164 4.17 -23.36 15.21
CA GLY A 164 3.12 -23.82 16.13
C GLY A 164 3.61 -24.05 17.56
N TYR A 165 4.73 -23.44 17.94
CA TYR A 165 5.27 -23.58 19.28
C TYR A 165 4.49 -22.72 20.27
N GLN A 166 4.13 -23.31 21.39
CA GLN A 166 3.51 -22.59 22.52
C GLN A 166 4.57 -21.82 23.34
N MET A 167 5.81 -22.28 23.33
CA MET A 167 6.93 -21.72 24.11
C MET A 167 8.29 -21.99 23.46
N ALA A 168 9.28 -21.17 23.80
CA ALA A 168 10.68 -21.36 23.39
C ALA A 168 11.65 -20.96 24.51
N SER A 169 12.78 -21.68 24.66
CA SER A 169 13.85 -21.30 25.58
C SER A 169 14.61 -20.08 25.11
N PHE A 170 15.18 -19.32 26.01
CA PHE A 170 16.03 -18.16 25.71
C PHE A 170 17.20 -18.54 24.79
N ASP A 171 17.85 -19.68 25.03
CA ASP A 171 18.93 -20.20 24.16
C ASP A 171 18.46 -20.46 22.74
N ARG A 172 17.23 -20.95 22.56
CA ARG A 172 16.67 -21.21 21.24
C ARG A 172 16.34 -19.91 20.51
N LEU A 173 15.88 -18.91 21.22
CA LEU A 173 15.62 -17.57 20.65
C LEU A 173 16.90 -16.89 20.21
N ARG A 174 17.99 -16.97 21.02
CA ARG A 174 19.31 -16.47 20.61
C ARG A 174 19.80 -17.12 19.31
N LYS A 175 19.69 -18.44 19.19
CA LYS A 175 20.13 -19.16 17.99
C LYS A 175 19.31 -18.87 16.74
N ARG A 176 18.07 -18.40 16.89
CA ARG A 176 17.13 -18.29 15.78
C ARG A 176 16.76 -16.86 15.41
N ILE A 177 16.88 -15.93 16.32
CA ILE A 177 16.52 -14.53 16.13
C ILE A 177 17.76 -13.66 16.16
N ASP A 178 18.47 -13.59 17.29
CA ASP A 178 19.68 -12.78 17.43
C ASP A 178 20.55 -13.35 18.57
N ALA A 179 21.80 -13.64 18.27
CA ALA A 179 22.76 -14.18 19.24
C ALA A 179 23.10 -13.21 20.39
N ASN A 180 22.89 -11.92 20.18
CA ASN A 180 23.18 -10.86 21.17
C ASN A 180 22.03 -10.63 22.19
N LEU A 181 20.90 -11.34 22.09
CA LEU A 181 19.81 -11.24 23.06
C LEU A 181 20.25 -11.75 24.43
N THR A 182 20.31 -10.85 25.40
CA THR A 182 20.60 -11.21 26.80
C THR A 182 19.35 -11.70 27.53
N ASP A 183 19.52 -12.35 28.70
CA ASP A 183 18.41 -12.80 29.52
C ASP A 183 17.60 -11.61 30.07
N GLU A 184 18.29 -10.53 30.45
CA GLU A 184 17.69 -9.29 30.91
C GLU A 184 16.77 -8.72 29.83
N ARG A 185 17.26 -8.68 28.57
CA ARG A 185 16.50 -8.16 27.44
C ARG A 185 15.26 -9.00 27.13
N LEU A 186 15.38 -10.32 27.16
CA LEU A 186 14.25 -11.23 26.98
C LEU A 186 13.21 -11.10 28.10
N ASN A 187 13.64 -10.90 29.33
CA ASN A 187 12.75 -10.63 30.47
C ASN A 187 12.03 -9.29 30.33
N GLU A 188 12.73 -8.22 29.88
CA GLU A 188 12.10 -6.93 29.61
C GLU A 188 11.01 -7.04 28.53
N ILE A 189 11.25 -7.79 27.45
CA ILE A 189 10.27 -8.01 26.40
C ILE A 189 8.99 -8.68 26.96
N ILE A 190 9.13 -9.67 27.83
CA ILE A 190 7.99 -10.33 28.48
C ILE A 190 7.22 -9.34 29.36
N ILE A 191 7.92 -8.60 30.22
CA ILE A 191 7.31 -7.65 31.16
C ILE A 191 6.57 -6.53 30.44
N ARG A 192 7.11 -6.08 29.30
CA ARG A 192 6.51 -5.00 28.50
C ARG A 192 5.33 -5.46 27.62
N ASN A 193 5.19 -6.76 27.39
CA ASN A 193 4.13 -7.33 26.57
C ASN A 193 3.32 -8.42 27.30
N PRO A 194 2.69 -8.12 28.45
CA PRO A 194 2.04 -9.11 29.31
C PRO A 194 0.80 -9.76 28.67
N GLY A 195 0.17 -9.10 27.68
CA GLY A 195 -0.94 -9.68 26.90
C GLY A 195 -0.51 -10.57 25.73
N VAL A 196 0.79 -10.68 25.46
CA VAL A 196 1.33 -11.47 24.36
C VAL A 196 2.22 -12.58 24.84
N PHE A 197 3.03 -12.33 25.87
CA PHE A 197 4.02 -13.24 26.40
C PHE A 197 3.90 -13.42 27.90
N ARG A 198 4.28 -14.61 28.37
CA ARG A 198 4.52 -14.91 29.78
C ARG A 198 5.81 -15.67 29.96
N HIS A 199 6.37 -15.60 31.16
CA HIS A 199 7.52 -16.41 31.53
C HIS A 199 7.17 -17.90 31.47
N ALA A 200 8.06 -18.69 30.91
CA ALA A 200 7.96 -20.14 30.89
C ALA A 200 9.22 -20.80 31.46
N ARG A 201 9.03 -21.95 32.09
CA ARG A 201 10.13 -22.85 32.44
C ARG A 201 10.00 -24.11 31.59
N LEU A 202 11.02 -24.38 30.80
CA LEU A 202 11.11 -25.58 29.96
C LEU A 202 11.76 -26.75 30.75
N ALA A 203 11.86 -27.90 30.11
CA ALA A 203 12.58 -29.06 30.68
C ALA A 203 13.96 -28.65 31.18
N GLU A 204 14.40 -29.26 32.30
CA GLU A 204 15.64 -28.91 33.01
C GLU A 204 15.63 -27.50 33.66
N GLY A 205 14.46 -26.88 33.84
CA GLY A 205 14.36 -25.57 34.50
C GLY A 205 14.84 -24.37 33.68
N LYS A 206 15.11 -24.55 32.40
CA LYS A 206 15.63 -23.49 31.53
C LYS A 206 14.60 -22.37 31.34
N PRO A 207 15.04 -21.08 31.43
CA PRO A 207 14.15 -19.94 31.22
C PRO A 207 13.70 -19.84 29.76
N GLY A 208 12.47 -19.37 29.57
CA GLY A 208 11.90 -19.20 28.24
C GLY A 208 10.71 -18.27 28.19
N ILE A 209 10.19 -18.07 27.00
CA ILE A 209 8.99 -17.30 26.69
C ILE A 209 7.90 -18.25 26.22
N ALA A 210 6.68 -18.09 26.73
CA ALA A 210 5.47 -18.71 26.20
C ALA A 210 4.52 -17.64 25.68
N LYS A 211 3.69 -18.02 24.71
CA LYS A 211 2.54 -17.19 24.29
C LYS A 211 1.52 -17.14 25.41
N GLU A 212 0.94 -15.96 25.64
CA GLU A 212 -0.30 -15.87 26.39
C GLU A 212 -1.43 -16.42 25.51
N ILE A 213 -2.18 -17.38 26.03
CA ILE A 213 -3.33 -17.96 25.34
C ILE A 213 -4.55 -17.25 25.94
N PRO A 214 -5.40 -16.58 25.12
CA PRO A 214 -6.63 -15.95 25.61
C PRO A 214 -7.61 -16.97 26.21
#